data_4020571ba3d2aeafa7d40fab961a8635
#
_entry.id   4020571ba3d2aeafa7d40fab961a8635
#
_cell.length_a   1.000
_cell.length_b   1.000
_cell.length_c   1.000
_cell.angle_alpha   90.00
_cell.angle_beta   90.00
_cell.angle_gamma   90.00
#
_symmetry.space_group_name_H-M   'P 1'
#
loop_
_entity.id
_entity.type
_entity.pdbx_description
1 polymer ?
#
loop_
_entity_poly.entity_id
_entity_poly.type
_entity_poly.pdbx_seq_one_letter_code
_entity_poly.pdbx_strand_id
1 'polypeptide(L)'
;KEAYQAVFADASEFNQQEYDADAADKMVTDAGYDDTIDDIEQAVDKDGNALGYVITVTAKDGSQGSITFSVGIKNDGTVNGYSITDISETPGLGMKAEEEDFYSQFENKTVDKFTVVKQKPASDDQIEAITGSTITSKAMANGCNAAIYYFQNALGGAQ
;
A
#
# COMPACT_ATOMS: atom_id res chain seq x y z
N LYS A 1 14.59 3.50 -6.92
CA LYS A 1 14.18 4.60 -6.06
C LYS A 1 14.08 4.17 -4.64
N GLU A 2 14.29 5.12 -3.75
CA GLU A 2 14.34 4.80 -2.32
C GLU A 2 13.04 4.22 -1.80
N ALA A 3 11.90 4.76 -2.24
CA ALA A 3 10.60 4.29 -1.78
C ALA A 3 10.33 2.85 -2.20
N TYR A 4 10.76 2.49 -3.40
CA TYR A 4 10.59 1.11 -3.89
C TYR A 4 11.49 0.17 -3.09
N GLN A 5 12.75 0.58 -2.86
CA GLN A 5 13.70 -0.25 -2.14
C GLN A 5 13.28 -0.49 -0.70
N ALA A 6 12.57 0.49 -0.10
CA ALA A 6 12.10 0.35 1.27
C ALA A 6 11.11 -0.80 1.43
N VAL A 7 10.35 -1.13 0.38
CA VAL A 7 9.36 -2.20 0.43
C VAL A 7 9.80 -3.47 -0.31
N PHE A 8 10.97 -3.43 -0.95
CA PHE A 8 11.58 -4.60 -1.59
C PHE A 8 13.10 -4.53 -1.46
N ALA A 9 13.59 -4.80 -0.25
CA ALA A 9 15.01 -4.70 0.05
C ALA A 9 15.87 -5.64 -0.81
N ASP A 10 15.31 -6.78 -1.21
CA ASP A 10 16.04 -7.78 -1.99
C ASP A 10 16.08 -7.48 -3.48
N ALA A 11 15.37 -6.46 -3.95
CA ALA A 11 15.31 -6.15 -5.36
C ALA A 11 16.59 -5.44 -5.80
N SER A 12 17.11 -5.82 -6.98
CA SER A 12 18.23 -5.13 -7.62
C SER A 12 17.75 -4.08 -8.58
N GLU A 13 16.56 -4.26 -9.17
CA GLU A 13 16.02 -3.27 -10.08
C GLU A 13 14.50 -3.31 -10.05
N PHE A 14 13.91 -2.23 -10.55
CA PHE A 14 12.46 -2.08 -10.64
C PHE A 14 12.14 -1.69 -12.07
N ASN A 15 11.22 -2.44 -12.70
CA ASN A 15 10.84 -2.22 -14.08
C ASN A 15 9.41 -1.71 -14.15
N GLN A 16 9.26 -0.49 -14.66
CA GLN A 16 7.94 0.12 -14.78
C GLN A 16 7.06 -0.70 -15.71
N GLN A 17 5.84 -0.95 -15.27
CA GLN A 17 4.87 -1.71 -16.03
C GLN A 17 3.87 -0.75 -16.69
N GLU A 18 3.49 -1.07 -17.92
CA GLU A 18 2.44 -0.32 -18.59
C GLU A 18 1.10 -0.84 -18.13
N TYR A 19 0.16 0.06 -17.94
CA TYR A 19 -1.19 -0.32 -17.54
C TYR A 19 -2.15 0.83 -17.89
N ASP A 20 -3.44 0.50 -17.96
CA ASP A 20 -4.47 1.51 -18.22
C ASP A 20 -4.85 2.17 -16.90
N ALA A 21 -4.37 3.39 -16.70
CA ALA A 21 -4.57 4.10 -15.42
C ALA A 21 -6.04 4.35 -15.14
N ASP A 22 -6.82 4.74 -16.16
CA ASP A 22 -8.24 5.00 -15.95
C ASP A 22 -8.99 3.74 -15.57
N ALA A 23 -8.65 2.62 -16.20
CA ALA A 23 -9.28 1.33 -15.88
C ALA A 23 -8.89 0.87 -14.48
N ALA A 24 -7.62 1.08 -14.08
CA ALA A 24 -7.16 0.71 -12.75
C ALA A 24 -7.88 1.52 -11.69
N ASP A 25 -7.99 2.83 -11.90
CA ASP A 25 -8.67 3.72 -10.96
C ASP A 25 -10.14 3.33 -10.82
N LYS A 26 -10.79 3.04 -11.94
CA LYS A 26 -12.19 2.62 -11.92
C LYS A 26 -12.36 1.31 -11.17
N MET A 27 -11.45 0.37 -11.37
CA MET A 27 -11.51 -0.92 -10.70
C MET A 27 -11.50 -0.77 -9.18
N VAL A 28 -10.57 0.02 -8.65
CA VAL A 28 -10.48 0.17 -7.20
C VAL A 28 -11.61 1.04 -6.64
N THR A 29 -12.07 2.04 -7.41
CA THR A 29 -13.21 2.86 -7.01
C THR A 29 -14.49 2.02 -6.94
N ASP A 30 -14.69 1.15 -7.93
CA ASP A 30 -15.86 0.26 -7.95
C ASP A 30 -15.82 -0.74 -6.79
N ALA A 31 -14.62 -1.06 -6.29
CA ALA A 31 -14.47 -1.93 -5.12
C ALA A 31 -14.67 -1.20 -3.79
N GLY A 32 -14.86 0.12 -3.83
CA GLY A 32 -15.15 0.91 -2.64
C GLY A 32 -13.98 1.73 -2.11
N TYR A 33 -12.89 1.84 -2.87
CA TYR A 33 -11.71 2.56 -2.43
C TYR A 33 -11.56 3.87 -3.19
N ASP A 34 -11.55 5.00 -2.47
CA ASP A 34 -11.40 6.34 -3.06
C ASP A 34 -9.92 6.63 -3.28
N ASP A 35 -9.33 5.85 -4.17
CA ASP A 35 -7.89 5.85 -4.39
C ASP A 35 -7.59 5.80 -5.87
N THR A 36 -6.35 6.17 -6.24
CA THR A 36 -5.87 6.01 -7.62
C THR A 36 -4.61 5.13 -7.62
N ILE A 37 -4.44 4.39 -8.71
CA ILE A 37 -3.23 3.60 -8.94
C ILE A 37 -2.33 4.45 -9.83
N ASP A 38 -1.20 4.90 -9.29
CA ASP A 38 -0.36 5.90 -9.96
C ASP A 38 0.85 5.31 -10.66
N ASP A 39 1.34 4.15 -10.22
CA ASP A 39 2.53 3.54 -10.80
C ASP A 39 2.59 2.08 -10.40
N ILE A 40 3.13 1.25 -11.29
CA ILE A 40 3.34 -0.17 -11.04
C ILE A 40 4.75 -0.51 -11.50
N GLU A 41 5.57 -1.04 -10.56
CA GLU A 41 6.93 -1.45 -10.83
C GLU A 41 7.06 -2.93 -10.50
N GLN A 42 7.70 -3.71 -11.36
CA GLN A 42 8.00 -5.09 -11.03
C GLN A 42 9.38 -5.13 -10.37
N ALA A 43 9.44 -5.70 -9.18
CA ALA A 43 10.69 -5.85 -8.44
C ALA A 43 11.40 -7.12 -8.91
N VAL A 44 12.69 -7.00 -9.22
CA VAL A 44 13.48 -8.08 -9.80
C VAL A 44 14.79 -8.20 -9.03
N ASP A 45 15.22 -9.42 -8.73
CA ASP A 45 16.46 -9.62 -8.00
C ASP A 45 17.67 -9.58 -8.95
N LYS A 46 18.87 -9.77 -8.40
CA LYS A 46 20.11 -9.69 -9.18
C LYS A 46 20.21 -10.77 -10.25
N ASP A 47 19.46 -11.85 -10.10
CA ASP A 47 19.49 -12.97 -11.05
C ASP A 47 18.37 -12.86 -12.09
N GLY A 48 17.61 -11.78 -12.06
CA GLY A 48 16.52 -11.56 -13.01
C GLY A 48 15.20 -12.18 -12.62
N ASN A 49 15.08 -12.71 -11.40
CA ASN A 49 13.83 -13.32 -10.93
C ASN A 49 12.87 -12.27 -10.45
N ALA A 50 11.61 -12.34 -10.90
CA ALA A 50 10.59 -11.44 -10.44
C ALA A 50 10.20 -11.79 -9.01
N LEU A 51 10.21 -10.78 -8.14
CA LEU A 51 9.91 -10.94 -6.71
C LEU A 51 8.47 -10.56 -6.38
N GLY A 52 7.93 -9.61 -7.12
CA GLY A 52 6.60 -9.08 -6.90
C GLY A 52 6.46 -7.70 -7.51
N TYR A 53 5.58 -6.90 -6.95
CA TYR A 53 5.29 -5.58 -7.49
C TYR A 53 5.31 -4.51 -6.41
N VAL A 54 5.70 -3.30 -6.82
CA VAL A 54 5.50 -2.11 -6.02
C VAL A 54 4.37 -1.33 -6.70
N ILE A 55 3.29 -1.12 -5.99
CA ILE A 55 2.12 -0.40 -6.50
C ILE A 55 2.01 0.91 -5.74
N THR A 56 2.13 2.02 -6.46
CA THR A 56 2.03 3.34 -5.85
C THR A 56 0.59 3.81 -5.96
N VAL A 57 0.02 4.20 -4.84
CA VAL A 57 -1.36 4.63 -4.77
C VAL A 57 -1.44 6.02 -4.15
N THR A 58 -2.48 6.77 -4.49
CA THR A 58 -2.84 7.99 -3.80
C THR A 58 -4.18 7.76 -3.13
N ALA A 59 -4.19 7.86 -1.81
CA ALA A 59 -5.40 7.80 -1.01
C ALA A 59 -5.93 9.21 -0.86
N LYS A 60 -7.18 9.43 -1.29
CA LYS A 60 -7.78 10.75 -1.30
C LYS A 60 -8.63 11.03 -0.07
N ASP A 61 -8.81 10.03 0.78
CA ASP A 61 -9.68 10.10 1.95
C ASP A 61 -8.92 10.38 3.24
N GLY A 62 -7.74 10.97 3.16
CA GLY A 62 -7.03 11.47 4.32
C GLY A 62 -7.76 12.66 4.95
N SER A 63 -7.46 12.95 6.21
CA SER A 63 -8.23 13.94 6.96
C SER A 63 -8.08 15.34 6.41
N GLN A 64 -6.95 15.70 5.80
CA GLN A 64 -6.69 17.03 5.29
C GLN A 64 -6.10 17.04 3.90
N GLY A 65 -6.19 15.94 3.19
CA GLY A 65 -5.67 15.89 1.84
C GLY A 65 -5.31 14.48 1.44
N SER A 66 -4.48 14.37 0.42
CA SER A 66 -4.09 13.10 -0.17
C SER A 66 -2.79 12.59 0.42
N ILE A 67 -2.64 11.27 0.44
CA ILE A 67 -1.39 10.63 0.82
C ILE A 67 -1.01 9.69 -0.31
N THR A 68 0.20 9.86 -0.84
CA THR A 68 0.73 8.99 -1.90
C THR A 68 1.79 8.08 -1.29
N PHE A 69 1.68 6.79 -1.53
CA PHE A 69 2.64 5.84 -0.98
C PHE A 69 2.75 4.61 -1.86
N SER A 70 3.89 3.93 -1.74
CA SER A 70 4.20 2.74 -2.52
C SER A 70 4.02 1.51 -1.64
N VAL A 71 3.31 0.51 -2.13
CA VAL A 71 3.02 -0.73 -1.40
C VAL A 71 3.75 -1.86 -2.09
N GLY A 72 4.57 -2.61 -1.34
CA GLY A 72 5.27 -3.77 -1.89
C GLY A 72 4.46 -5.03 -1.65
N ILE A 73 4.21 -5.81 -2.70
CA ILE A 73 3.46 -7.06 -2.61
C ILE A 73 4.24 -8.14 -3.34
N LYS A 74 4.58 -9.20 -2.62
CA LYS A 74 5.29 -10.34 -3.20
C LYS A 74 4.38 -11.13 -4.13
N ASN A 75 4.99 -11.96 -4.97
CA ASN A 75 4.24 -12.80 -5.91
C ASN A 75 3.19 -13.68 -5.21
N ASP A 76 3.44 -14.09 -3.96
CA ASP A 76 2.51 -14.94 -3.22
C ASP A 76 1.41 -14.14 -2.51
N GLY A 77 1.39 -12.83 -2.68
CA GLY A 77 0.38 -11.97 -2.07
C GLY A 77 0.79 -11.38 -0.73
N THR A 78 1.97 -11.69 -0.23
CA THR A 78 2.44 -11.13 1.03
C THR A 78 2.73 -9.64 0.86
N VAL A 79 2.12 -8.81 1.71
CA VAL A 79 2.39 -7.37 1.73
C VAL A 79 3.65 -7.13 2.54
N ASN A 80 4.65 -6.52 1.93
CA ASN A 80 5.90 -6.18 2.61
C ASN A 80 5.77 -4.92 3.46
N GLY A 81 4.79 -4.09 3.15
CA GLY A 81 4.59 -2.82 3.83
C GLY A 81 4.42 -1.70 2.83
N TYR A 82 4.50 -0.46 3.32
CA TYR A 82 4.38 0.70 2.44
C TYR A 82 5.49 1.70 2.75
N SER A 83 5.70 2.62 1.81
CA SER A 83 6.62 3.74 1.97
C SER A 83 5.95 5.00 1.43
N ILE A 84 5.80 6.01 2.26
CA ILE A 84 5.13 7.25 1.87
C ILE A 84 6.06 8.09 1.00
N THR A 85 5.55 8.56 -0.13
CA THR A 85 6.32 9.40 -1.06
C THR A 85 5.84 10.85 -1.05
N ASP A 86 4.58 11.08 -0.67
CA ASP A 86 4.06 12.44 -0.58
C ASP A 86 2.88 12.46 0.38
N ILE A 87 2.82 13.47 1.23
CA ILE A 87 1.76 13.60 2.20
C ILE A 87 1.42 15.08 2.37
N SER A 88 0.13 15.42 2.20
CA SER A 88 -0.36 16.77 2.35
C SER A 88 -1.19 16.96 3.60
N GLU A 89 -1.00 16.07 4.58
CA GLU A 89 -1.68 16.15 5.87
C GLU A 89 -1.05 17.21 6.75
N THR A 90 -1.81 17.67 7.75
CA THR A 90 -1.29 18.58 8.75
C THR A 90 -0.12 17.94 9.48
N PRO A 91 1.00 18.65 9.62
CA PRO A 91 2.13 18.12 10.39
C PRO A 91 1.72 17.68 11.78
N GLY A 92 2.19 16.52 12.18
CA GLY A 92 1.92 15.96 13.49
C GLY A 92 0.82 14.93 13.52
N LEU A 93 -0.18 15.03 12.62
CA LEU A 93 -1.27 14.05 12.57
C LEU A 93 -1.03 13.01 11.49
N GLY A 94 -0.97 13.45 10.22
CA GLY A 94 -0.72 12.53 9.12
C GLY A 94 0.67 11.93 9.17
N MET A 95 1.63 12.68 9.70
CA MET A 95 3.02 12.23 9.78
C MET A 95 3.21 11.01 10.66
N LYS A 96 2.26 10.70 11.53
CA LYS A 96 2.36 9.48 12.35
C LYS A 96 2.26 8.22 11.53
N ALA A 97 1.73 8.30 10.32
CA ALA A 97 1.72 7.15 9.41
C ALA A 97 3.13 6.77 8.96
N GLU A 98 4.12 7.67 9.15
CA GLU A 98 5.51 7.38 8.86
C GLU A 98 6.26 6.77 10.05
N GLU A 99 5.60 6.64 11.20
CA GLU A 99 6.24 6.07 12.39
C GLU A 99 6.13 4.56 12.38
N GLU A 100 7.20 3.92 12.84
CA GLU A 100 7.31 2.47 12.78
C GLU A 100 6.18 1.76 13.52
N ASP A 101 5.74 2.29 14.65
CA ASP A 101 4.67 1.67 15.43
C ASP A 101 3.40 1.46 14.59
N PHE A 102 3.15 2.37 13.65
CA PHE A 102 1.98 2.23 12.80
C PHE A 102 2.28 1.42 11.55
N TYR A 103 3.31 1.82 10.78
CA TYR A 103 3.51 1.18 9.47
C TYR A 103 3.95 -0.28 9.57
N SER A 104 4.61 -0.66 10.68
CA SER A 104 5.06 -2.04 10.83
C SER A 104 3.90 -3.02 10.90
N GLN A 105 2.71 -2.55 11.25
CA GLN A 105 1.53 -3.41 11.30
C GLN A 105 1.16 -3.96 9.92
N PHE A 106 1.61 -3.32 8.85
CA PHE A 106 1.29 -3.74 7.49
C PHE A 106 2.35 -4.68 6.91
N GLU A 107 3.45 -4.91 7.65
CA GLU A 107 4.60 -5.66 7.11
C GLU A 107 4.43 -7.15 7.30
N ASN A 108 4.81 -7.90 6.27
CA ASN A 108 4.78 -9.37 6.28
C ASN A 108 3.39 -9.93 6.53
N LYS A 109 2.39 -9.34 5.89
CA LYS A 109 1.00 -9.78 6.06
C LYS A 109 0.47 -10.35 4.76
N THR A 110 -0.14 -11.52 4.84
CA THR A 110 -0.79 -12.14 3.68
C THR A 110 -2.29 -12.13 3.96
N VAL A 111 -2.94 -11.06 3.52
CA VAL A 111 -4.36 -10.82 3.80
C VAL A 111 -5.05 -10.34 2.53
N ASP A 112 -6.36 -10.52 2.47
CA ASP A 112 -7.16 -9.99 1.37
C ASP A 112 -7.51 -8.52 1.60
N LYS A 113 -7.60 -8.11 2.86
CA LYS A 113 -8.05 -6.78 3.22
C LYS A 113 -7.64 -6.45 4.64
N PHE A 114 -7.16 -5.23 4.87
CA PHE A 114 -6.89 -4.71 6.21
C PHE A 114 -8.12 -3.98 6.73
N THR A 115 -8.38 -4.11 8.02
CA THR A 115 -9.48 -3.43 8.70
C THR A 115 -8.92 -2.65 9.90
N VAL A 116 -9.25 -1.37 10.00
CA VAL A 116 -8.78 -0.52 11.09
C VAL A 116 -9.67 -0.74 12.31
N VAL A 117 -9.04 -0.94 13.45
CA VAL A 117 -9.73 -1.09 14.73
C VAL A 117 -9.16 -0.07 15.73
N LYS A 118 -9.90 0.21 16.79
CA LYS A 118 -9.47 1.19 17.80
C LYS A 118 -8.90 0.54 19.05
N GLN A 119 -8.88 -0.77 19.09
CA GLN A 119 -8.31 -1.54 20.19
C GLN A 119 -7.15 -2.38 19.65
N LYS A 120 -6.51 -3.13 20.52
CA LYS A 120 -5.42 -4.00 20.13
C LYS A 120 -5.92 -5.00 19.06
N PRO A 121 -5.18 -5.17 17.97
CA PRO A 121 -5.61 -6.10 16.90
C PRO A 121 -5.74 -7.54 17.41
N ALA A 122 -6.79 -8.20 16.95
CA ALA A 122 -7.06 -9.59 17.30
C ALA A 122 -6.60 -10.56 16.22
N SER A 123 -6.25 -10.06 15.03
CA SER A 123 -5.81 -10.91 13.91
C SER A 123 -4.89 -10.10 13.01
N ASP A 124 -4.20 -10.81 12.11
CA ASP A 124 -3.19 -10.19 11.22
C ASP A 124 -3.77 -9.14 10.27
N ASP A 125 -5.06 -9.21 9.98
CA ASP A 125 -5.70 -8.27 9.07
C ASP A 125 -6.23 -7.03 9.77
N GLN A 126 -6.06 -6.92 11.08
CA GLN A 126 -6.50 -5.76 11.82
C GLN A 126 -5.35 -4.81 12.11
N ILE A 127 -5.62 -3.52 11.94
CA ILE A 127 -4.65 -2.46 12.11
C ILE A 127 -5.15 -1.55 13.22
N GLU A 128 -4.35 -1.35 14.26
CA GLU A 128 -4.72 -0.45 15.33
C GLU A 128 -4.56 1.00 14.86
N ALA A 129 -5.62 1.78 15.01
CA ALA A 129 -5.63 3.16 14.54
C ALA A 129 -4.65 4.03 15.31
N ILE A 130 -4.10 5.04 14.62
CA ILE A 130 -3.31 6.09 15.27
C ILE A 130 -4.24 6.87 16.20
N THR A 131 -3.85 7.02 17.45
CA THR A 131 -4.64 7.77 18.42
C THR A 131 -4.85 9.19 17.92
N GLY A 132 -6.12 9.62 17.83
CA GLY A 132 -6.47 10.94 17.35
C GLY A 132 -6.43 11.10 15.85
N SER A 133 -6.17 10.02 15.08
CA SER A 133 -6.05 10.10 13.63
C SER A 133 -6.62 8.86 12.94
N THR A 134 -7.87 8.53 13.28
CA THR A 134 -8.54 7.35 12.71
C THR A 134 -8.75 7.52 11.21
N ILE A 135 -9.05 8.73 10.74
CA ILE A 135 -9.28 8.98 9.31
C ILE A 135 -8.02 8.69 8.51
N THR A 136 -6.86 9.19 8.97
CA THR A 136 -5.59 8.91 8.32
C THR A 136 -5.28 7.41 8.35
N SER A 137 -5.54 6.76 9.48
CA SER A 137 -5.30 5.32 9.61
C SER A 137 -6.12 4.54 8.59
N LYS A 138 -7.39 4.92 8.41
CA LYS A 138 -8.26 4.27 7.43
C LYS A 138 -7.82 4.56 6.00
N ALA A 139 -7.32 5.77 5.73
CA ALA A 139 -6.81 6.11 4.41
C ALA A 139 -5.62 5.23 4.04
N MET A 140 -4.70 5.01 4.99
CA MET A 140 -3.55 4.14 4.74
C MET A 140 -4.01 2.70 4.50
N ALA A 141 -4.92 2.19 5.33
CA ALA A 141 -5.42 0.83 5.16
C ALA A 141 -6.15 0.68 3.83
N ASN A 142 -6.97 1.66 3.45
CA ASN A 142 -7.71 1.58 2.20
C ASN A 142 -6.79 1.66 0.99
N GLY A 143 -5.73 2.46 1.04
CA GLY A 143 -4.76 2.50 -0.05
C GLY A 143 -4.04 1.16 -0.21
N CYS A 144 -3.66 0.54 0.91
CA CYS A 144 -3.08 -0.80 0.85
C CYS A 144 -4.09 -1.81 0.31
N ASN A 145 -5.36 -1.67 0.72
CA ASN A 145 -6.42 -2.55 0.21
C ASN A 145 -6.64 -2.38 -1.29
N ALA A 146 -6.57 -1.14 -1.78
CA ALA A 146 -6.68 -0.89 -3.22
C ALA A 146 -5.54 -1.56 -3.98
N ALA A 147 -4.31 -1.47 -3.45
CA ALA A 147 -3.16 -2.13 -4.06
C ALA A 147 -3.32 -3.64 -4.07
N ILE A 148 -3.78 -4.23 -2.95
CA ILE A 148 -4.02 -5.68 -2.86
C ILE A 148 -5.08 -6.09 -3.87
N TYR A 149 -6.17 -5.35 -3.93
CA TYR A 149 -7.27 -5.65 -4.84
C TYR A 149 -6.80 -5.62 -6.29
N TYR A 150 -6.04 -4.58 -6.65
CA TYR A 150 -5.52 -4.48 -8.02
C TYR A 150 -4.56 -5.63 -8.32
N PHE A 151 -3.68 -5.96 -7.37
CA PHE A 151 -2.75 -7.07 -7.53
C PHE A 151 -3.51 -8.37 -7.80
N GLN A 152 -4.53 -8.66 -7.00
CA GLN A 152 -5.27 -9.92 -7.12
C GLN A 152 -6.08 -10.02 -8.39
N ASN A 153 -6.59 -8.89 -8.90
CA ASN A 153 -7.54 -8.91 -10.00
C ASN A 153 -6.94 -8.50 -11.35
N ALA A 154 -5.79 -7.85 -11.35
CA ALA A 154 -5.18 -7.35 -12.59
C ALA A 154 -3.76 -7.88 -12.82
N LEU A 155 -3.03 -8.24 -11.77
CA LEU A 155 -1.62 -8.64 -11.91
C LEU A 155 -1.42 -10.14 -11.67
N GLY A 156 -2.48 -10.93 -11.72
CA GLY A 156 -2.41 -12.37 -11.58
C GLY A 156 -2.62 -12.88 -10.15
N GLY A 157 -2.45 -12.01 -9.17
CA GLY A 157 -2.74 -12.31 -7.79
C GLY A 157 -1.93 -13.44 -7.19
N ALA A 158 -2.23 -13.75 -5.92
CA ALA A 158 -1.69 -14.91 -5.24
C ALA A 158 -2.44 -16.15 -5.71
N GLN A 159 -1.71 -17.19 -5.98
CA GLN A 159 -2.29 -18.45 -6.42
C GLN A 159 -2.31 -19.45 -5.26
#